data_8384049bf1e6c456ce3c2372ac867c0c
#
_entry.id   8384049bf1e6c456ce3c2372ac867c0c
#
_cell.length_a   1.000
_cell.length_b   1.000
_cell.length_c   1.000
_cell.angle_alpha   90.00
_cell.angle_beta   90.00
_cell.angle_gamma   90.00
#
_symmetry.space_group_name_H-M   'P 1'
#
loop_
_entity.id
_entity.type
_entity.pdbx_description
1 polymer ?
#
loop_
_entity_poly.entity_id
_entity_poly.type
_entity_poly.pdbx_seq_one_letter_code
_entity_poly.pdbx_strand_id
1 'polypeptide(L)'
;MTELKNVKKIRTDILIVGSGAAGLYCALKLPKEKQIVIITKEDAESSDSFLAQGGMCVLKSEDDYDSYFEDTMRVGHYKNRKESVDIMIRSSQNIVKELIGYGVEFEQENGKLLYTREGGHSTHRIVFHEDITGKEITSK
;
A
#
# COMPACT_ATOMS: atom_id res chain seq x y z
N MET A 1 -13.00 -29.09 29.22
CA MET A 1 -11.83 -28.88 28.33
C MET A 1 -12.11 -29.59 27.03
N THR A 2 -12.43 -28.86 25.97
CA THR A 2 -12.71 -29.43 24.64
C THR A 2 -11.37 -29.82 24.04
N GLU A 3 -11.08 -31.11 23.88
CA GLU A 3 -9.90 -31.59 23.15
C GLU A 3 -9.96 -31.08 21.72
N LEU A 4 -8.97 -30.29 21.30
CA LEU A 4 -8.74 -29.91 19.93
C LEU A 4 -8.29 -31.15 19.13
N LYS A 5 -9.26 -31.96 18.69
CA LYS A 5 -8.99 -33.08 17.75
C LYS A 5 -8.71 -32.49 16.37
N ASN A 6 -7.54 -32.81 15.83
CA ASN A 6 -7.04 -32.42 14.49
C ASN A 6 -6.48 -30.98 14.34
N VAL A 7 -5.52 -30.62 15.16
CA VAL A 7 -4.73 -29.41 14.93
C VAL A 7 -3.64 -29.70 13.88
N LYS A 8 -3.72 -29.08 12.71
CA LYS A 8 -2.66 -29.11 11.71
C LYS A 8 -1.54 -28.15 12.16
N LYS A 9 -0.35 -28.66 12.38
CA LYS A 9 0.84 -27.84 12.68
C LYS A 9 1.59 -27.54 11.40
N ILE A 10 1.85 -26.28 11.14
CA ILE A 10 2.67 -25.79 10.03
C ILE A 10 3.90 -25.14 10.64
N ARG A 11 5.10 -25.48 10.14
CA ARG A 11 6.33 -24.79 10.48
C ARG A 11 6.65 -23.81 9.36
N THR A 12 7.06 -22.61 9.71
CA THR A 12 7.47 -21.56 8.78
C THR A 12 8.57 -20.72 9.43
N ASP A 13 9.40 -20.06 8.62
CA ASP A 13 10.39 -19.11 9.13
C ASP A 13 9.71 -17.82 9.57
N ILE A 14 8.70 -17.39 8.82
CA ILE A 14 8.03 -16.11 9.05
C ILE A 14 6.53 -16.28 8.89
N LEU A 15 5.80 -15.77 9.87
CA LEU A 15 4.34 -15.68 9.83
C LEU A 15 3.93 -14.21 9.69
N ILE A 16 3.18 -13.90 8.65
CA ILE A 16 2.57 -12.57 8.43
C ILE A 16 1.08 -12.69 8.73
N VAL A 17 0.56 -11.80 9.55
CA VAL A 17 -0.86 -11.73 9.90
C VAL A 17 -1.50 -10.56 9.19
N GLY A 18 -2.34 -10.85 8.20
CA GLY A 18 -3.04 -9.89 7.36
C GLY A 18 -2.54 -9.90 5.90
N SER A 19 -3.50 -9.94 4.97
CA SER A 19 -3.29 -9.97 3.51
C SER A 19 -3.50 -8.59 2.84
N GLY A 20 -3.52 -7.52 3.60
CA GLY A 20 -3.54 -6.17 3.04
C GLY A 20 -2.19 -5.77 2.42
N ALA A 21 -2.14 -4.62 1.74
CA ALA A 21 -0.97 -4.13 1.04
C ALA A 21 0.33 -4.16 1.88
N ALA A 22 0.25 -3.82 3.16
CA ALA A 22 1.42 -3.85 4.05
C ALA A 22 1.97 -5.27 4.27
N GLY A 23 1.10 -6.27 4.48
CA GLY A 23 1.49 -7.67 4.66
C GLY A 23 2.07 -8.26 3.39
N LEU A 24 1.43 -8.01 2.25
CA LEU A 24 1.89 -8.46 0.94
C LEU A 24 3.23 -7.82 0.57
N TYR A 25 3.35 -6.51 0.72
CA TYR A 25 4.61 -5.82 0.45
C TYR A 25 5.74 -6.27 1.37
N CYS A 26 5.46 -6.49 2.66
CA CYS A 26 6.42 -7.07 3.58
C CYS A 26 6.92 -8.44 3.07
N ALA A 27 6.02 -9.32 2.64
CA ALA A 27 6.39 -10.63 2.12
C ALA A 27 7.31 -10.53 0.89
N LEU A 28 7.05 -9.60 -0.02
CA LEU A 28 7.87 -9.36 -1.22
C LEU A 28 9.27 -8.85 -0.90
N LYS A 29 9.46 -8.19 0.24
CA LYS A 29 10.76 -7.66 0.70
C LYS A 29 11.60 -8.64 1.51
N LEU A 30 11.04 -9.78 1.86
CA LEU A 30 11.75 -10.80 2.62
C LEU A 30 12.66 -11.64 1.72
N PRO A 31 13.73 -12.23 2.27
CA PRO A 31 14.61 -13.11 1.51
C PRO A 31 13.86 -14.30 0.91
N LYS A 32 14.09 -14.57 -0.38
CA LYS A 32 13.35 -15.60 -1.16
C LYS A 32 13.54 -17.04 -0.65
N GLU A 33 14.62 -17.29 0.10
CA GLU A 33 14.92 -18.58 0.71
C GLU A 33 14.08 -18.84 1.99
N LYS A 34 13.36 -17.86 2.48
CA LYS A 34 12.51 -18.01 3.67
C LYS A 34 11.15 -18.60 3.32
N GLN A 35 10.71 -19.54 4.15
CA GLN A 35 9.35 -20.03 4.08
C GLN A 35 8.43 -19.04 4.78
N ILE A 36 7.53 -18.43 4.03
CA ILE A 36 6.62 -17.42 4.52
C ILE A 36 5.20 -17.95 4.46
N VAL A 37 4.46 -17.78 5.54
CA VAL A 37 3.02 -18.05 5.59
C VAL A 37 2.31 -16.74 5.89
N ILE A 38 1.34 -16.40 5.06
CA ILE A 38 0.43 -15.28 5.31
C ILE A 38 -0.90 -15.87 5.75
N ILE A 39 -1.42 -15.40 6.88
CA ILE A 39 -2.75 -15.75 7.35
C ILE A 39 -3.65 -14.53 7.31
N THR A 40 -4.89 -14.74 6.93
CA THR A 40 -5.90 -13.68 6.85
C THR A 40 -7.18 -14.15 7.54
N LYS A 41 -8.01 -13.21 7.97
CA LYS A 41 -9.27 -13.51 8.67
C LYS A 41 -10.29 -14.13 7.73
N GLU A 42 -10.31 -13.67 6.49
CA GLU A 42 -11.20 -14.12 5.41
C GLU A 42 -10.36 -14.34 4.15
N ASP A 43 -10.95 -14.30 2.97
CA ASP A 43 -10.23 -14.38 1.71
C ASP A 43 -9.26 -13.19 1.51
N ALA A 44 -8.22 -13.38 0.73
CA ALA A 44 -7.23 -12.32 0.45
C ALA A 44 -7.88 -11.07 -0.17
N GLU A 45 -8.93 -11.29 -0.97
CA GLU A 45 -9.70 -10.25 -1.64
C GLU A 45 -10.67 -9.47 -0.72
N SER A 46 -10.80 -9.88 0.54
CA SER A 46 -11.64 -9.21 1.54
C SER A 46 -10.91 -8.16 2.36
N SER A 47 -9.63 -7.91 2.06
CA SER A 47 -8.86 -6.89 2.78
C SER A 47 -9.32 -5.48 2.42
N ASP A 48 -9.26 -4.55 3.39
CA ASP A 48 -9.53 -3.13 3.14
C ASP A 48 -8.66 -2.57 2.01
N SER A 49 -7.43 -3.07 1.89
CA SER A 49 -6.53 -2.69 0.79
C SER A 49 -7.05 -3.13 -0.57
N PHE A 50 -7.61 -4.34 -0.68
CA PHE A 50 -8.19 -4.81 -1.93
C PHE A 50 -9.45 -4.04 -2.31
N LEU A 51 -10.26 -3.68 -1.33
CA LEU A 51 -11.52 -2.95 -1.52
C LEU A 51 -11.34 -1.43 -1.68
N ALA A 52 -10.12 -0.91 -1.52
CA ALA A 52 -9.83 0.51 -1.64
C ALA A 52 -9.99 0.98 -3.08
N GLN A 53 -10.86 1.98 -3.29
CA GLN A 53 -11.20 2.50 -4.60
C GLN A 53 -10.28 3.64 -5.02
N GLY A 54 -9.99 4.57 -4.12
CA GLY A 54 -9.20 5.78 -4.40
C GLY A 54 -7.87 5.47 -5.09
N GLY A 55 -6.84 6.16 -4.75
CA GLY A 55 -5.54 5.93 -5.34
C GLY A 55 -4.44 6.00 -4.29
N MET A 56 -3.22 6.10 -4.75
CA MET A 56 -2.05 6.23 -3.90
C MET A 56 -1.39 7.58 -4.12
N CYS A 57 -1.20 8.33 -3.03
CA CYS A 57 -0.51 9.62 -3.07
C CYS A 57 0.98 9.42 -3.35
N VAL A 58 1.54 10.26 -4.23
CA VAL A 58 2.96 10.24 -4.57
C VAL A 58 3.54 11.63 -4.63
N LEU A 59 4.77 11.78 -4.16
CA LEU A 59 5.55 13.01 -4.31
C LEU A 59 5.93 13.17 -5.78
N LYS A 60 5.41 14.18 -6.46
CA LYS A 60 5.70 14.40 -7.89
C LYS A 60 7.06 15.05 -8.13
N SER A 61 7.42 16.01 -7.29
CA SER A 61 8.69 16.75 -7.30
C SER A 61 8.99 17.27 -5.90
N GLU A 62 10.21 17.73 -5.66
CA GLU A 62 10.56 18.35 -4.37
C GLU A 62 9.69 19.58 -4.05
N ASP A 63 9.27 20.34 -5.05
CA ASP A 63 8.39 21.51 -4.86
C ASP A 63 7.00 21.15 -4.31
N ASP A 64 6.57 19.89 -4.45
CA ASP A 64 5.30 19.40 -3.91
C ASP A 64 5.41 18.91 -2.45
N TYR A 65 6.64 18.79 -1.92
CA TYR A 65 6.86 18.19 -0.59
C TYR A 65 6.14 18.93 0.52
N ASP A 66 6.33 20.25 0.62
CA ASP A 66 5.77 21.04 1.73
C ASP A 66 4.24 21.00 1.72
N SER A 67 3.64 21.09 0.54
CA SER A 67 2.19 21.02 0.40
C SER A 67 1.65 19.63 0.73
N TYR A 68 2.37 18.56 0.35
CA TYR A 68 1.98 17.20 0.67
C TYR A 68 2.11 16.92 2.18
N PHE A 69 3.20 17.39 2.78
CA PHE A 69 3.43 17.25 4.21
C PHE A 69 2.33 17.97 5.02
N GLU A 70 2.03 19.24 4.66
CA GLU A 70 1.00 20.03 5.34
C GLU A 70 -0.40 19.43 5.18
N ASP A 71 -0.77 18.99 3.96
CA ASP A 71 -2.05 18.32 3.72
C ASP A 71 -2.20 17.08 4.62
N THR A 72 -1.14 16.25 4.70
CA THR A 72 -1.14 15.03 5.53
C THR A 72 -1.25 15.36 7.01
N MET A 73 -0.50 16.34 7.50
CA MET A 73 -0.54 16.76 8.89
C MET A 73 -1.91 17.34 9.27
N ARG A 74 -2.46 18.18 8.41
CA ARG A 74 -3.77 18.83 8.62
C ARG A 74 -4.91 17.81 8.68
N VAL A 75 -4.96 16.85 7.74
CA VAL A 75 -5.98 15.79 7.74
C VAL A 75 -5.85 14.90 8.98
N GLY A 76 -4.63 14.64 9.44
CA GLY A 76 -4.37 13.93 10.68
C GLY A 76 -4.52 14.78 11.95
N HIS A 77 -5.10 15.99 11.84
CA HIS A 77 -5.27 16.92 12.96
C HIS A 77 -3.97 17.23 13.72
N TYR A 78 -2.83 17.21 13.00
CA TYR A 78 -1.47 17.40 13.52
C TYR A 78 -1.07 16.39 14.62
N LYS A 79 -1.75 15.24 14.68
CA LYS A 79 -1.42 14.13 15.59
C LYS A 79 -0.46 13.11 15.00
N ASN A 80 -0.15 13.24 13.71
CA ASN A 80 0.78 12.37 12.99
C ASN A 80 2.21 12.53 13.54
N ARG A 81 2.95 11.44 13.54
CA ARG A 81 4.40 11.49 13.76
C ARG A 81 5.06 12.06 12.51
N LYS A 82 5.71 13.20 12.65
CA LYS A 82 6.35 13.93 11.54
C LYS A 82 7.36 13.07 10.77
N GLU A 83 8.18 12.30 11.49
CA GLU A 83 9.16 11.41 10.90
C GLU A 83 8.52 10.33 10.03
N SER A 84 7.38 9.79 10.46
CA SER A 84 6.64 8.79 9.68
C SER A 84 6.02 9.39 8.41
N VAL A 85 5.53 10.61 8.50
CA VAL A 85 4.99 11.36 7.35
C VAL A 85 6.11 11.65 6.35
N ASP A 86 7.28 12.10 6.81
CA ASP A 86 8.44 12.36 5.94
C ASP A 86 8.89 11.10 5.19
N ILE A 87 9.03 9.98 5.91
CA ILE A 87 9.40 8.68 5.30
C ILE A 87 8.36 8.27 4.25
N MET A 88 7.07 8.36 4.56
CA MET A 88 5.98 8.02 3.65
C MET A 88 6.06 8.84 2.35
N ILE A 89 6.20 10.17 2.48
CA ILE A 89 6.24 11.08 1.34
C ILE A 89 7.48 10.80 0.47
N ARG A 90 8.67 10.76 1.07
CA ARG A 90 9.92 10.59 0.33
C ARG A 90 10.08 9.23 -0.31
N SER A 91 9.52 8.18 0.29
CA SER A 91 9.57 6.84 -0.29
C SER A 91 8.56 6.63 -1.42
N SER A 92 7.52 7.45 -1.52
CA SER A 92 6.36 7.21 -2.39
C SER A 92 6.70 7.02 -3.86
N GLN A 93 7.65 7.79 -4.42
CA GLN A 93 8.08 7.64 -5.82
C GLN A 93 8.72 6.27 -6.09
N ASN A 94 9.56 5.80 -5.16
CA ASN A 94 10.21 4.50 -5.31
C ASN A 94 9.19 3.37 -5.19
N ILE A 95 8.24 3.50 -4.28
CA ILE A 95 7.16 2.52 -4.12
C ILE A 95 6.32 2.42 -5.39
N VAL A 96 5.93 3.55 -6.01
CA VAL A 96 5.19 3.52 -7.29
C VAL A 96 5.99 2.82 -8.38
N LYS A 97 7.30 3.12 -8.50
CA LYS A 97 8.17 2.43 -9.48
C LYS A 97 8.26 0.93 -9.23
N GLU A 98 8.37 0.50 -7.98
CA GLU A 98 8.38 -0.91 -7.62
C GLU A 98 7.06 -1.60 -7.94
N LEU A 99 5.92 -0.98 -7.62
CA LEU A 99 4.60 -1.52 -7.95
C LEU A 99 4.41 -1.70 -9.45
N ILE A 100 4.82 -0.72 -10.26
CA ILE A 100 4.85 -0.86 -11.72
C ILE A 100 5.76 -2.03 -12.14
N GLY A 101 6.90 -2.19 -11.49
CA GLY A 101 7.81 -3.31 -11.71
C GLY A 101 7.20 -4.68 -11.36
N TYR A 102 6.24 -4.73 -10.45
CA TYR A 102 5.44 -5.93 -10.13
C TYR A 102 4.24 -6.14 -11.07
N GLY A 103 4.01 -5.21 -12.01
CA GLY A 103 2.95 -5.31 -13.00
C GLY A 103 1.69 -4.52 -12.66
N VAL A 104 1.73 -3.62 -11.67
CA VAL A 104 0.63 -2.71 -11.37
C VAL A 104 0.48 -1.70 -12.50
N GLU A 105 -0.72 -1.56 -13.02
CA GLU A 105 -1.06 -0.65 -14.11
C GLU A 105 -1.78 0.58 -13.54
N PHE A 106 -1.07 1.68 -13.39
CA PHE A 106 -1.67 2.98 -13.09
C PHE A 106 -2.08 3.70 -14.37
N GLU A 107 -3.11 4.55 -14.30
CA GLU A 107 -3.56 5.35 -15.43
C GLU A 107 -2.45 6.22 -15.99
N GLN A 108 -2.37 6.26 -17.33
CA GLN A 108 -1.36 7.00 -18.05
C GLN A 108 -1.94 7.73 -19.25
N GLU A 109 -1.36 8.86 -19.56
CA GLU A 109 -1.61 9.58 -20.80
C GLU A 109 -0.27 9.90 -21.47
N ASN A 110 -0.14 9.52 -22.75
CA ASN A 110 1.09 9.69 -23.53
C ASN A 110 2.35 9.12 -22.83
N GLY A 111 2.22 7.98 -22.14
CA GLY A 111 3.31 7.31 -21.43
C GLY A 111 3.72 7.97 -20.10
N LYS A 112 2.92 8.92 -19.60
CA LYS A 112 3.14 9.57 -18.31
C LYS A 112 1.98 9.25 -17.37
N LEU A 113 2.30 9.02 -16.09
CA LEU A 113 1.29 8.80 -15.06
C LEU A 113 0.30 9.96 -15.01
N LEU A 114 -0.98 9.62 -14.97
CA LEU A 114 -2.04 10.56 -14.66
C LEU A 114 -2.15 10.73 -13.15
N TYR A 115 -2.50 11.93 -12.75
CA TYR A 115 -2.72 12.26 -11.34
C TYR A 115 -4.11 12.83 -11.13
N THR A 116 -4.80 12.29 -10.16
CA THR A 116 -6.07 12.84 -9.67
C THR A 116 -5.88 13.53 -8.32
N ARG A 117 -6.95 14.15 -7.83
CA ARG A 117 -7.02 14.80 -6.53
C ARG A 117 -8.32 14.41 -5.84
N GLU A 118 -8.20 14.02 -4.59
CA GLU A 118 -9.34 13.75 -3.73
C GLU A 118 -9.33 14.66 -2.49
N GLY A 119 -10.34 14.49 -1.64
CA GLY A 119 -10.49 15.28 -0.42
C GLY A 119 -9.23 15.23 0.46
N GLY A 120 -8.87 16.36 1.05
CA GLY A 120 -7.69 16.49 1.88
C GLY A 120 -6.42 16.92 1.16
N HIS A 121 -6.36 16.80 -0.16
CA HIS A 121 -5.20 17.17 -0.97
C HIS A 121 -5.36 18.54 -1.64
N SER A 122 -4.33 19.38 -1.55
CA SER A 122 -4.29 20.69 -2.21
C SER A 122 -3.92 20.60 -3.70
N THR A 123 -3.22 19.54 -4.13
CA THR A 123 -2.76 19.33 -5.51
C THR A 123 -3.13 17.95 -6.04
N HIS A 124 -3.03 17.75 -7.36
CA HIS A 124 -3.19 16.46 -8.01
C HIS A 124 -1.89 15.65 -7.81
N ARG A 125 -1.91 14.66 -6.91
CA ARG A 125 -0.76 13.81 -6.59
C ARG A 125 -1.12 12.34 -6.38
N ILE A 126 -2.32 11.94 -6.76
CA ILE A 126 -2.81 10.58 -6.56
C ILE A 126 -2.71 9.82 -7.87
N VAL A 127 -1.91 8.75 -7.89
CA VAL A 127 -1.92 7.76 -8.97
C VAL A 127 -3.04 6.75 -8.71
N PHE A 128 -3.70 6.28 -9.74
CA PHE A 128 -4.90 5.46 -9.62
C PHE A 128 -5.04 4.48 -10.79
N HIS A 129 -5.90 3.49 -10.64
CA HIS A 129 -6.32 2.57 -11.69
C HIS A 129 -7.83 2.46 -11.63
N GLU A 130 -8.53 3.09 -12.59
CA GLU A 130 -9.99 3.18 -12.58
C GLU A 130 -10.53 3.55 -11.17
N ASP A 131 -11.53 2.83 -10.68
CA ASP A 131 -12.07 2.93 -9.31
C ASP A 131 -11.75 1.66 -8.48
N ILE A 132 -10.64 0.99 -8.81
CA ILE A 132 -10.24 -0.29 -8.23
C ILE A 132 -8.74 -0.36 -7.91
N THR A 133 -8.13 0.76 -7.59
CA THR A 133 -6.66 0.84 -7.37
C THR A 133 -6.17 -0.14 -6.31
N GLY A 134 -6.92 -0.35 -5.25
CA GLY A 134 -6.55 -1.30 -4.19
C GLY A 134 -6.51 -2.74 -4.70
N LYS A 135 -7.51 -3.15 -5.49
CA LYS A 135 -7.54 -4.46 -6.16
C LYS A 135 -6.34 -4.59 -7.09
N GLU A 136 -6.08 -3.59 -7.93
CA GLU A 136 -4.97 -3.60 -8.88
C GLU A 136 -3.63 -3.81 -8.15
N ILE A 137 -3.37 -3.08 -7.07
CA ILE A 137 -2.12 -3.19 -6.30
C ILE A 137 -1.99 -4.55 -5.61
N THR A 138 -3.07 -5.10 -5.05
CA THR A 138 -2.99 -6.28 -4.19
C THR A 138 -3.13 -7.61 -4.93
N SER A 139 -3.52 -7.59 -6.21
CA SER A 139 -3.68 -8.78 -7.03
C SER A 139 -2.47 -9.10 -7.93
N LYS A 140 -1.46 -8.24 -7.99
CA LYS A 140 -0.21 -8.46 -8.75
C LYS A 140 0.87 -9.01 -7.83
#